data_963c1b9d629952e28478099d0d29a49d
#
_entry.id   963c1b9d629952e28478099d0d29a49d
#
_cell.length_a   1.000
_cell.length_b   1.000
_cell.length_c   1.000
_cell.angle_alpha   90.00
_cell.angle_beta   90.00
_cell.angle_gamma   90.00
#
_symmetry.space_group_name_H-M   'P 1'
#
loop_
_entity.id
_entity.type
_entity.pdbx_description
1 polymer ?
#
loop_
_entity_poly.entity_id
_entity_poly.type
_entity_poly.pdbx_seq_one_letter_code
_entity_poly.pdbx_strand_id
1 'polypeptide(L)'
;CYTPALAAEVTLQPIRRYGFDAAILFSDILVVPDALGQSVAFLEGEGPKLDPITTVAGLRRLDRAKTGEKFGLICETVARLRQDLPRETTLIGFC
;
A
#
# COMPACT_ATOMS: atom_id res chain seq x y z
N CYS A 1 -6.04 -0.31 1.93
CA CYS A 1 -5.21 0.11 0.78
C CYS A 1 -5.39 -0.75 -0.48
N TYR A 2 -6.02 -1.93 -0.41
CA TYR A 2 -6.26 -2.81 -1.58
C TYR A 2 -7.54 -2.49 -2.38
N THR A 3 -8.16 -1.36 -2.17
CA THR A 3 -9.28 -0.87 -3.00
C THR A 3 -8.78 0.36 -3.77
N PRO A 4 -8.38 0.22 -5.05
CA PRO A 4 -7.71 1.29 -5.80
C PRO A 4 -8.46 2.60 -5.82
N ALA A 5 -9.80 2.56 -6.01
CA ALA A 5 -10.62 3.76 -6.03
C ALA A 5 -10.61 4.51 -4.70
N LEU A 6 -10.73 3.78 -3.57
CA LEU A 6 -10.71 4.40 -2.24
C LEU A 6 -9.32 4.90 -1.86
N ALA A 7 -8.27 4.13 -2.17
CA ALA A 7 -6.90 4.54 -1.91
C ALA A 7 -6.52 5.80 -2.71
N ALA A 8 -6.92 5.88 -3.96
CA ALA A 8 -6.74 7.07 -4.79
C ALA A 8 -7.51 8.27 -4.20
N GLU A 9 -8.77 8.09 -3.81
CA GLU A 9 -9.58 9.15 -3.21
C GLU A 9 -8.93 9.70 -1.93
N VAL A 10 -8.51 8.81 -1.01
CA VAL A 10 -7.84 9.22 0.24
C VAL A 10 -6.54 9.99 -0.04
N THR A 11 -5.77 9.56 -1.04
CA THR A 11 -4.54 10.25 -1.45
C THR A 11 -4.83 11.65 -2.03
N LEU A 12 -5.91 11.81 -2.79
CA LEU A 12 -6.28 13.07 -3.43
C LEU A 12 -6.91 14.09 -2.48
N GLN A 13 -7.55 13.65 -1.41
CA GLN A 13 -8.26 14.55 -0.48
C GLN A 13 -7.38 15.68 0.07
N PRO A 14 -6.16 15.44 0.59
CA PRO A 14 -5.30 16.52 1.06
C PRO A 14 -4.90 17.50 -0.04
N ILE A 15 -4.70 17.00 -1.26
CA ILE A 15 -4.33 17.83 -2.42
C ILE A 15 -5.48 18.76 -2.79
N ARG A 16 -6.70 18.23 -2.89
CA ARG A 16 -7.90 19.03 -3.18
C ARG A 16 -8.19 20.07 -2.11
N ARG A 17 -7.94 19.71 -0.84
CA ARG A 17 -8.26 20.55 0.31
C ARG A 17 -7.23 21.64 0.58
N TYR A 18 -5.94 21.33 0.41
CA TYR A 18 -4.84 22.18 0.83
C TYR A 18 -3.90 22.61 -0.30
N GLY A 19 -3.97 22.00 -1.46
CA GLY A 19 -3.13 22.35 -2.62
C GLY A 19 -1.65 22.08 -2.40
N PHE A 20 -1.29 20.97 -1.74
CA PHE A 20 0.11 20.61 -1.53
C PHE A 20 0.85 20.32 -2.84
N ASP A 21 2.16 20.57 -2.87
CA ASP A 21 3.03 20.33 -4.01
C ASP A 21 3.31 18.84 -4.29
N ALA A 22 3.04 17.99 -3.30
CA ALA A 22 3.23 16.55 -3.41
C ALA A 22 2.11 15.76 -2.71
N ALA A 23 1.79 14.62 -3.28
CA ALA A 23 0.88 13.63 -2.71
C ALA A 23 1.66 12.38 -2.32
N ILE A 24 1.42 11.86 -1.12
CA ILE A 24 1.96 10.56 -0.69
C ILE A 24 0.92 9.50 -0.97
N LEU A 25 1.30 8.46 -1.70
CA LEU A 25 0.43 7.32 -1.98
C LEU A 25 -0.10 6.72 -0.67
N PHE A 26 -1.43 6.67 -0.54
CA PHE A 26 -2.06 5.97 0.59
C PHE A 26 -1.79 4.46 0.48
N SER A 27 -0.90 3.98 1.31
CA SER A 27 -0.45 2.60 1.35
C SER A 27 -0.08 2.20 2.79
N ASP A 28 0.35 0.96 2.96
CA ASP A 28 0.79 0.41 4.24
C ASP A 28 2.19 -0.16 4.10
N ILE A 29 3.05 0.07 5.09
CA ILE A 29 4.41 -0.49 5.12
C ILE A 29 4.44 -2.01 5.12
N LEU A 30 3.33 -2.66 5.50
CA LEU A 30 3.18 -4.12 5.54
C LEU A 30 2.64 -4.72 4.24
N VAL A 31 2.47 -3.94 3.18
CA VAL A 31 2.00 -4.43 1.88
C VAL A 31 2.90 -5.54 1.34
N VAL A 32 4.21 -5.42 1.48
CA VAL A 32 5.16 -6.42 0.97
C VAL A 32 5.07 -7.74 1.73
N PRO A 33 5.20 -7.79 3.07
CA PRO A 33 5.04 -9.04 3.80
C PRO A 33 3.65 -9.66 3.63
N ASP A 34 2.58 -8.86 3.62
CA ASP A 34 1.22 -9.34 3.38
C ASP A 34 1.06 -9.93 1.96
N ALA A 35 1.62 -9.30 0.94
CA ALA A 35 1.60 -9.81 -0.43
C ALA A 35 2.39 -11.12 -0.58
N LEU A 36 3.46 -11.30 0.20
CA LEU A 36 4.23 -12.55 0.26
C LEU A 36 3.51 -13.68 1.01
N GLY A 37 2.39 -13.39 1.65
CA GLY A 37 1.59 -14.37 2.37
C GLY A 37 1.87 -14.47 3.86
N GLN A 38 2.62 -13.51 4.44
CA GLN A 38 2.77 -13.41 5.88
C GLN A 38 1.48 -12.93 6.52
N SER A 39 1.12 -13.52 7.66
CA SER A 39 -0.06 -13.11 8.41
C SER A 39 0.13 -11.71 9.00
N VAL A 40 -0.76 -10.80 8.63
CA VAL A 40 -0.84 -9.43 9.16
C VAL A 40 -2.16 -9.28 9.86
N ALA A 41 -2.14 -8.95 11.15
CA ALA A 41 -3.33 -8.66 11.93
C ALA A 41 -3.32 -7.20 12.39
N PHE A 42 -4.49 -6.57 12.38
CA PHE A 42 -4.66 -5.23 12.94
C PHE A 42 -5.45 -5.36 14.23
N LEU A 43 -4.83 -5.03 15.36
CA LEU A 43 -5.45 -5.06 16.66
C LEU A 43 -5.80 -3.63 17.09
N GLU A 44 -7.02 -3.47 17.59
CA GLU A 44 -7.48 -2.17 18.09
C GLU A 44 -6.60 -1.70 19.25
N GLY A 45 -6.03 -0.51 19.13
CA GLY A 45 -5.13 0.08 20.12
C GLY A 45 -3.67 -0.39 20.09
N GLU A 46 -3.34 -1.45 19.34
CA GLU A 46 -1.96 -1.97 19.24
C GLU A 46 -1.34 -1.79 17.86
N GLY A 47 -2.15 -1.43 16.85
CA GLY A 47 -1.71 -1.29 15.48
C GLY A 47 -1.47 -2.63 14.75
N PRO A 48 -0.69 -2.62 13.66
CA PRO A 48 -0.44 -3.82 12.89
C PRO A 48 0.53 -4.76 13.61
N LYS A 49 0.18 -6.05 13.61
CA LYS A 49 1.03 -7.13 14.14
C LYS A 49 1.37 -8.12 13.05
N LEU A 50 2.63 -8.49 12.99
CA LEU A 50 3.14 -9.57 12.17
C LEU A 50 3.55 -10.74 13.08
N ASP A 51 3.24 -11.96 12.65
CA ASP A 51 3.82 -13.14 13.28
C ASP A 51 5.31 -13.23 12.88
N PRO A 52 6.26 -13.22 13.85
CA PRO A 52 7.66 -13.27 13.50
C PRO A 52 8.05 -14.60 12.85
N ILE A 53 8.83 -14.52 11.77
CA ILE A 53 9.38 -15.70 11.11
C ILE A 53 10.68 -16.09 11.83
N THR A 54 10.64 -17.14 12.62
CA THR A 54 11.77 -17.60 13.44
C THR A 54 12.42 -18.88 12.92
N THR A 55 11.86 -19.48 11.85
CA THR A 55 12.34 -20.75 11.29
C THR A 55 12.50 -20.68 9.78
N VAL A 56 13.39 -21.52 9.23
CA VAL A 56 13.55 -21.70 7.79
C VAL A 56 12.25 -22.19 7.14
N ALA A 57 11.49 -23.04 7.82
CA ALA A 57 10.19 -23.50 7.33
C ALA A 57 9.19 -22.34 7.22
N GLY A 58 9.20 -21.40 8.18
CA GLY A 58 8.42 -20.16 8.13
C GLY A 58 8.80 -19.29 6.93
N LEU A 59 10.09 -19.13 6.70
CA LEU A 59 10.60 -18.36 5.55
C LEU A 59 10.18 -18.97 4.19
N ARG A 60 10.21 -20.29 4.08
CA ARG A 60 9.81 -21.01 2.86
C ARG A 60 8.30 -20.91 2.56
N ARG A 61 7.48 -20.50 3.51
CA ARG A 61 6.04 -20.26 3.29
C ARG A 61 5.75 -18.94 2.57
N LEU A 62 6.72 -18.03 2.54
CA LEU A 62 6.60 -16.80 1.75
C LEU A 62 6.64 -17.16 0.26
N ASP A 63 5.67 -16.69 -0.49
CA ASP A 63 5.50 -17.03 -1.90
C ASP A 63 5.52 -15.77 -2.77
N ARG A 64 6.59 -15.61 -3.52
CA ARG A 64 6.74 -14.48 -4.45
C ARG A 64 5.73 -14.52 -5.60
N ALA A 65 5.23 -15.69 -5.97
CA ALA A 65 4.24 -15.82 -7.05
C ALA A 65 2.89 -15.21 -6.67
N LYS A 66 2.59 -15.09 -5.38
CA LYS A 66 1.33 -14.51 -4.88
C LYS A 66 1.33 -12.98 -4.86
N THR A 67 2.47 -12.33 -5.04
CA THR A 67 2.57 -10.87 -4.91
C THR A 67 1.86 -10.11 -6.03
N GLY A 68 1.72 -10.73 -7.22
CA GLY A 68 1.20 -10.07 -8.42
C GLY A 68 -0.20 -9.51 -8.27
N GLU A 69 -1.10 -10.23 -7.59
CA GLU A 69 -2.49 -9.79 -7.38
C GLU A 69 -2.54 -8.53 -6.51
N LYS A 70 -1.93 -8.55 -5.32
CA LYS A 70 -1.95 -7.42 -4.38
C LYS A 70 -1.17 -6.23 -4.91
N PHE A 71 -0.01 -6.45 -5.52
CA PHE A 71 0.75 -5.37 -6.15
C PHE A 71 0.04 -4.79 -7.36
N GLY A 72 -0.71 -5.59 -8.12
CA GLY A 72 -1.55 -5.11 -9.21
C GLY A 72 -2.55 -4.04 -8.75
N LEU A 73 -3.18 -4.23 -7.59
CA LEU A 73 -4.11 -3.26 -7.01
C LEU A 73 -3.40 -1.95 -6.61
N ILE A 74 -2.18 -2.05 -6.09
CA ILE A 74 -1.37 -0.87 -5.77
C ILE A 74 -0.96 -0.13 -7.05
N CYS A 75 -0.52 -0.86 -8.07
CA CYS A 75 -0.18 -0.29 -9.38
C CYS A 75 -1.39 0.40 -10.03
N GLU A 76 -2.58 -0.18 -9.92
CA GLU A 76 -3.82 0.45 -10.39
C GLU A 76 -4.09 1.77 -9.65
N THR A 77 -3.89 1.81 -8.34
CA THR A 77 -4.01 3.05 -7.56
C THR A 77 -3.05 4.13 -8.08
N VAL A 78 -1.79 3.76 -8.32
CA VAL A 78 -0.79 4.68 -8.88
C VAL A 78 -1.20 5.19 -10.26
N ALA A 79 -1.69 4.30 -11.13
CA ALA A 79 -2.15 4.69 -12.47
C ALA A 79 -3.32 5.68 -12.41
N ARG A 80 -4.28 5.47 -11.54
CA ARG A 80 -5.40 6.41 -11.30
C ARG A 80 -4.90 7.76 -10.81
N LEU A 81 -4.02 7.77 -9.80
CA LEU A 81 -3.46 9.00 -9.25
C LEU A 81 -2.67 9.80 -10.29
N ARG A 82 -1.91 9.14 -11.16
CA ARG A 82 -1.19 9.82 -12.25
C ARG A 82 -2.11 10.52 -13.25
N GLN A 83 -3.34 10.04 -13.41
CA GLN A 83 -4.34 10.67 -14.27
C GLN A 83 -5.06 11.83 -13.56
N ASP A 84 -5.31 11.70 -12.25
CA ASP A 84 -6.16 12.63 -11.49
C ASP A 84 -5.38 13.74 -10.79
N LEU A 85 -4.08 13.54 -10.52
CA LEU A 85 -3.21 14.56 -9.91
C LEU A 85 -2.86 15.64 -10.94
N PRO A 86 -2.81 16.93 -10.50
CA PRO A 86 -2.22 18.01 -11.30
C PRO A 86 -0.80 17.64 -11.76
N ARG A 87 -0.39 18.10 -12.95
CA ARG A 87 0.93 17.76 -13.50
C ARG A 87 2.09 18.26 -12.64
N GLU A 88 1.89 19.37 -11.96
CA GLU A 88 2.84 20.00 -11.04
C GLU A 88 2.93 19.27 -9.68
N THR A 89 1.94 18.45 -9.34
CA THR A 89 1.94 17.72 -8.06
C THR A 89 2.73 16.42 -8.19
N THR A 90 3.78 16.29 -7.39
CA THR A 90 4.60 15.08 -7.34
C THR A 90 3.88 13.95 -6.59
N LEU A 91 3.86 12.76 -7.17
CA LEU A 91 3.40 11.55 -6.46
C LEU A 91 4.60 10.84 -5.83
N ILE A 92 4.58 10.72 -4.50
CA ILE A 92 5.60 10.04 -3.72
C ILE A 92 5.07 8.64 -3.39
N GLY A 93 5.84 7.61 -3.74
CA GLY A 93 5.57 6.24 -3.34
C GLY A 93 5.79 6.04 -1.84
N PHE A 94 5.18 4.99 -1.30
CA PHE A 94 5.31 4.60 0.11
C PHE A 94 5.59 3.11 0.21
N CYS A 95 6.71 2.73 0.84
CA CYS A 95 7.13 1.34 1.07
C CYS A 95 7.92 1.20 2.37
#